data_8972a62d5eac04ba31e7018d752883b1
#
_entry.id   8972a62d5eac04ba31e7018d752883b1
#
_cell.length_a   1.000
_cell.length_b   1.000
_cell.length_c   1.000
_cell.angle_alpha   90.00
_cell.angle_beta   90.00
_cell.angle_gamma   90.00
#
_symmetry.space_group_name_H-M   'P 1'
#
loop_
_entity.id
_entity.type
_entity.pdbx_description
1 polymer ?
#
loop_
_entity_poly.entity_id
_entity_poly.type
_entity_poly.pdbx_seq_one_letter_code
_entity_poly.pdbx_strand_id
1 'polypeptide(L)'
;MNPSKRVAIITGASSGLGREFARQLDAQQVADELWLVARNEKALTDVAGELDTPSRAVAADLTSEADIANIRATLSAEDPRVTFLVNAAGFGKFGDWQTISDAAVDSKIDLNCRGLVDMTRAALPYMERGSRIIQVASAAAFTPLPHMNVYAATKSFVLHYTRALRWELHGTGITATALCPTWVKTGFEKVARPSGGGHDVGHLLGEQTPQ
;
A
#
# COMPACT_ATOMS: atom_id res chain seq x y z
N MET A 1 11.72 28.85 13.47
CA MET A 1 11.74 27.38 13.39
C MET A 1 11.80 27.05 11.91
N ASN A 2 12.74 26.19 11.48
CA ASN A 2 12.69 25.67 10.11
C ASN A 2 11.40 24.84 9.99
N PRO A 3 10.63 25.01 8.90
CA PRO A 3 9.43 24.16 8.70
C PRO A 3 9.87 22.69 8.64
N SER A 4 9.13 21.82 9.31
CA SER A 4 9.38 20.37 9.27
C SER A 4 9.36 19.90 7.83
N LYS A 5 10.31 19.04 7.44
CA LYS A 5 10.43 18.49 6.08
C LYS A 5 9.15 17.76 5.71
N ARG A 6 8.58 18.09 4.55
CA ARG A 6 7.38 17.42 4.04
C ARG A 6 7.77 16.09 3.42
N VAL A 7 7.13 15.02 3.86
CA VAL A 7 7.39 13.65 3.40
C VAL A 7 6.12 13.00 2.87
N ALA A 8 6.22 12.30 1.75
CA ALA A 8 5.20 11.35 1.30
C ALA A 8 5.73 9.92 1.43
N ILE A 9 4.97 9.05 2.07
CA ILE A 9 5.33 7.65 2.32
C ILE A 9 4.50 6.75 1.40
N ILE A 10 5.15 5.92 0.59
CA ILE A 10 4.50 5.03 -0.35
C ILE A 10 4.94 3.58 -0.09
N THR A 11 4.04 2.73 0.38
CA THR A 11 4.32 1.31 0.53
C THR A 11 4.04 0.54 -0.76
N GLY A 12 4.78 -0.55 -1.00
CA GLY A 12 4.69 -1.29 -2.26
C GLY A 12 5.26 -0.51 -3.45
N ALA A 13 6.13 0.47 -3.20
CA ALA A 13 6.64 1.42 -4.20
C ALA A 13 7.56 0.78 -5.26
N SER A 14 8.04 -0.45 -5.04
CA SER A 14 8.94 -1.12 -5.99
C SER A 14 8.29 -1.51 -7.32
N SER A 15 6.97 -1.49 -7.43
CA SER A 15 6.26 -1.90 -8.66
C SER A 15 4.79 -1.47 -8.68
N GLY A 16 4.13 -1.66 -9.83
CA GLY A 16 2.67 -1.54 -9.98
C GLY A 16 2.11 -0.21 -9.52
N LEU A 17 1.00 -0.26 -8.78
CA LEU A 17 0.31 0.94 -8.30
C LEU A 17 1.18 1.80 -7.38
N GLY A 18 1.97 1.18 -6.49
CA GLY A 18 2.85 1.92 -5.58
C GLY A 18 3.90 2.76 -6.34
N ARG A 19 4.53 2.17 -7.38
CA ARG A 19 5.47 2.90 -8.25
C ARG A 19 4.77 4.03 -9.01
N GLU A 20 3.57 3.78 -9.52
CA GLU A 20 2.81 4.80 -10.23
C GLU A 20 2.39 5.95 -9.31
N PHE A 21 1.96 5.65 -8.06
CA PHE A 21 1.73 6.68 -7.06
C PHE A 21 2.99 7.52 -6.77
N ALA A 22 4.17 6.88 -6.66
CA ALA A 22 5.41 7.62 -6.46
C ALA A 22 5.65 8.61 -7.60
N ARG A 23 5.48 8.21 -8.86
CA ARG A 23 5.64 9.09 -10.04
C ARG A 23 4.62 10.23 -10.07
N GLN A 24 3.36 9.96 -9.72
CA GLN A 24 2.32 10.99 -9.72
C GLN A 24 2.50 12.00 -8.59
N LEU A 25 2.93 11.56 -7.40
CA LEU A 25 3.22 12.45 -6.28
C LEU A 25 4.47 13.29 -6.53
N ASP A 26 5.49 12.71 -7.19
CA ASP A 26 6.66 13.42 -7.68
C ASP A 26 6.28 14.54 -8.66
N ALA A 27 5.55 14.22 -9.71
CA ALA A 27 5.08 15.19 -10.70
C ALA A 27 4.26 16.34 -10.11
N GLN A 28 3.55 16.09 -9.00
CA GLN A 28 2.75 17.10 -8.29
C GLN A 28 3.53 17.87 -7.22
N GLN A 29 4.78 17.50 -6.95
CA GLN A 29 5.67 18.12 -5.94
C GLN A 29 5.01 18.29 -4.56
N VAL A 30 4.30 17.26 -4.13
CA VAL A 30 3.49 17.29 -2.88
C VAL A 30 4.32 17.19 -1.61
N ALA A 31 5.60 16.84 -1.72
CA ALA A 31 6.53 16.61 -0.63
C ALA A 31 7.96 17.07 -1.02
N ASP A 32 8.80 17.25 -0.01
CA ASP A 32 10.22 17.57 -0.19
C ASP A 32 11.08 16.30 -0.30
N GLU A 33 10.52 15.16 0.15
CA GLU A 33 11.11 13.83 0.02
C GLU A 33 10.02 12.76 -0.10
N LEU A 34 10.30 11.72 -0.91
CA LEU A 34 9.46 10.53 -1.02
C LEU A 34 10.13 9.35 -0.30
N TRP A 35 9.44 8.71 0.63
CA TRP A 35 9.89 7.47 1.25
C TRP A 35 9.24 6.29 0.54
N LEU A 36 10.06 5.57 -0.22
CA LEU A 36 9.64 4.43 -1.02
C LEU A 36 9.87 3.15 -0.20
N VAL A 37 8.80 2.49 0.23
CA VAL A 37 8.86 1.37 1.16
C VAL A 37 8.51 0.07 0.44
N ALA A 38 9.42 -0.91 0.42
CA ALA A 38 9.19 -2.30 -0.02
C ALA A 38 10.36 -3.18 0.41
N ARG A 39 10.26 -4.49 0.20
CA ARG A 39 11.32 -5.46 0.56
C ARG A 39 12.54 -5.41 -0.36
N ASN A 40 12.35 -5.10 -1.64
CA ASN A 40 13.42 -5.12 -2.64
C ASN A 40 14.07 -3.74 -2.76
N GLU A 41 15.19 -3.56 -2.04
CA GLU A 41 15.94 -2.30 -2.00
C GLU A 41 16.43 -1.86 -3.39
N LYS A 42 16.94 -2.81 -4.20
CA LYS A 42 17.41 -2.49 -5.54
C LYS A 42 16.28 -1.91 -6.40
N ALA A 43 15.09 -2.54 -6.38
CA ALA A 43 13.95 -2.04 -7.14
C ALA A 43 13.46 -0.67 -6.63
N LEU A 44 13.57 -0.39 -5.33
CA LEU A 44 13.26 0.93 -4.76
C LEU A 44 14.27 1.99 -5.22
N THR A 45 15.57 1.63 -5.25
CA THR A 45 16.63 2.52 -5.73
C THR A 45 16.45 2.82 -7.23
N ASP A 46 16.09 1.80 -8.03
CA ASP A 46 15.79 1.98 -9.45
C ASP A 46 14.61 2.97 -9.63
N VAL A 47 13.53 2.83 -8.84
CA VAL A 47 12.40 3.78 -8.87
C VAL A 47 12.82 5.17 -8.39
N ALA A 48 13.59 5.28 -7.31
CA ALA A 48 14.07 6.57 -6.79
C ALA A 48 14.90 7.34 -7.84
N GLY A 49 15.67 6.62 -8.66
CA GLY A 49 16.44 7.21 -9.76
C GLY A 49 15.60 7.74 -10.94
N GLU A 50 14.30 7.44 -10.99
CA GLU A 50 13.38 7.93 -12.02
C GLU A 50 12.64 9.21 -11.60
N LEU A 51 12.76 9.63 -10.33
CA LEU A 51 11.98 10.71 -9.73
C LEU A 51 12.84 11.98 -9.59
N ASP A 52 12.21 13.12 -9.78
CA ASP A 52 12.88 14.44 -9.61
C ASP A 52 12.92 14.83 -8.12
N THR A 53 11.89 14.49 -7.33
CA THR A 53 11.87 14.72 -5.90
C THR A 53 12.88 13.82 -5.19
N PRO A 54 13.72 14.33 -4.26
CA PRO A 54 14.58 13.49 -3.43
C PRO A 54 13.82 12.30 -2.87
N SER A 55 14.35 11.10 -3.10
CA SER A 55 13.63 9.87 -2.78
C SER A 55 14.50 8.91 -1.98
N ARG A 56 13.97 8.35 -0.90
CA ARG A 56 14.63 7.42 -0.01
C ARG A 56 14.09 6.01 -0.20
N ALA A 57 14.95 5.07 -0.54
CA ALA A 57 14.63 3.65 -0.48
C ALA A 57 14.60 3.19 0.98
N VAL A 58 13.46 2.68 1.43
CA VAL A 58 13.27 2.11 2.77
C VAL A 58 12.97 0.63 2.60
N ALA A 59 14.03 -0.19 2.66
CA ALA A 59 13.90 -1.64 2.58
C ALA A 59 13.25 -2.18 3.86
N ALA A 60 12.01 -2.65 3.79
CA ALA A 60 11.27 -3.15 4.94
C ALA A 60 10.24 -4.21 4.54
N ASP A 61 10.10 -5.25 5.37
CA ASP A 61 8.99 -6.18 5.33
C ASP A 61 7.90 -5.72 6.30
N LEU A 62 6.76 -5.29 5.77
CA LEU A 62 5.67 -4.77 6.59
C LEU A 62 4.94 -5.86 7.41
N THR A 63 5.34 -7.12 7.28
CA THR A 63 4.91 -8.21 8.17
C THR A 63 5.85 -8.39 9.37
N SER A 64 7.03 -7.74 9.35
CA SER A 64 8.05 -7.77 10.41
C SER A 64 7.79 -6.65 11.44
N GLU A 65 7.61 -7.03 12.69
CA GLU A 65 7.46 -6.06 13.79
C GLU A 65 8.72 -5.21 13.97
N ALA A 66 9.91 -5.80 13.74
CA ALA A 66 11.18 -5.09 13.84
C ALA A 66 11.29 -3.99 12.76
N ASP A 67 10.88 -4.29 11.52
CA ASP A 67 10.96 -3.30 10.43
C ASP A 67 9.95 -2.17 10.65
N ILE A 68 8.74 -2.48 11.13
CA ILE A 68 7.76 -1.47 11.53
C ILE A 68 8.30 -0.61 12.68
N ALA A 69 8.98 -1.22 13.68
CA ALA A 69 9.59 -0.48 14.77
C ALA A 69 10.71 0.47 14.26
N ASN A 70 11.53 0.03 13.31
CA ASN A 70 12.56 0.87 12.69
C ASN A 70 11.95 2.07 11.93
N ILE A 71 10.85 1.86 11.18
CA ILE A 71 10.14 2.95 10.52
C ILE A 71 9.60 3.95 11.56
N ARG A 72 9.00 3.47 12.64
CA ARG A 72 8.52 4.33 13.73
C ARG A 72 9.65 5.11 14.40
N ALA A 73 10.80 4.47 14.65
CA ALA A 73 11.97 5.13 15.22
C ALA A 73 12.51 6.23 14.30
N THR A 74 12.55 5.98 12.97
CA THR A 74 12.96 6.98 11.98
C THR A 74 12.01 8.17 11.96
N LEU A 75 10.70 7.93 11.94
CA LEU A 75 9.68 8.98 12.02
C LEU A 75 9.82 9.80 13.31
N SER A 76 10.06 9.13 14.44
CA SER A 76 10.23 9.81 15.74
C SER A 76 11.50 10.65 15.80
N ALA A 77 12.59 10.19 15.17
CA ALA A 77 13.87 10.90 15.18
C ALA A 77 13.89 12.13 14.25
N GLU A 78 13.22 12.01 13.09
CA GLU A 78 13.24 13.06 12.07
C GLU A 78 12.07 14.06 12.22
N ASP A 79 11.01 13.68 12.92
CA ASP A 79 9.77 14.45 13.14
C ASP A 79 9.27 15.17 11.85
N PRO A 80 9.09 14.43 10.74
CA PRO A 80 8.70 15.03 9.48
C PRO A 80 7.21 15.38 9.49
N ARG A 81 6.80 16.29 8.61
CA ARG A 81 5.40 16.46 8.26
C ARG A 81 5.00 15.46 7.17
N VAL A 82 4.22 14.44 7.51
CA VAL A 82 3.73 13.47 6.53
C VAL A 82 2.54 14.05 5.76
N THR A 83 2.74 14.42 4.49
CA THR A 83 1.70 14.99 3.63
C THR A 83 0.85 13.93 2.95
N PHE A 84 1.46 12.78 2.59
CA PHE A 84 0.77 11.64 2.01
C PHE A 84 1.26 10.33 2.63
N LEU A 85 0.31 9.44 2.90
CA LEU A 85 0.55 8.03 3.13
C LEU A 85 -0.20 7.23 2.08
N VAL A 86 0.52 6.49 1.23
CA VAL A 86 -0.07 5.58 0.25
C VAL A 86 0.25 4.14 0.67
N ASN A 87 -0.73 3.42 1.16
CA ASN A 87 -0.63 2.00 1.46
C ASN A 87 -1.04 1.17 0.24
N ALA A 88 -0.05 0.93 -0.65
CA ALA A 88 -0.22 0.11 -1.85
C ALA A 88 0.44 -1.27 -1.76
N ALA A 89 1.17 -1.56 -0.68
CA ALA A 89 1.70 -2.90 -0.44
C ALA A 89 0.55 -3.91 -0.26
N GLY A 90 0.66 -5.03 -0.94
CA GLY A 90 -0.33 -6.10 -0.83
C GLY A 90 -0.17 -7.12 -1.96
N PHE A 91 -0.68 -8.31 -1.76
CA PHE A 91 -0.73 -9.34 -2.78
C PHE A 91 -1.99 -10.18 -2.69
N GLY A 92 -2.32 -10.83 -3.81
CA GLY A 92 -3.33 -11.87 -3.91
C GLY A 92 -2.72 -13.18 -4.33
N LYS A 93 -3.41 -14.30 -4.07
CA LYS A 93 -3.08 -15.61 -4.62
C LYS A 93 -4.38 -16.32 -4.97
N PHE A 94 -4.45 -16.77 -6.22
CA PHE A 94 -5.56 -17.57 -6.71
C PHE A 94 -5.38 -19.04 -6.31
N GLY A 95 -6.45 -19.70 -6.01
CA GLY A 95 -6.46 -21.13 -5.75
C GLY A 95 -7.64 -21.55 -4.89
N ASP A 96 -7.93 -22.86 -4.94
CA ASP A 96 -8.91 -23.47 -4.06
C ASP A 96 -8.40 -23.43 -2.61
N TRP A 97 -9.31 -23.40 -1.67
CA TRP A 97 -8.97 -23.32 -0.25
C TRP A 97 -8.04 -24.44 0.22
N GLN A 98 -8.12 -25.63 -0.41
CA GLN A 98 -7.24 -26.76 -0.10
C GLN A 98 -5.82 -26.61 -0.65
N THR A 99 -5.62 -25.78 -1.67
CA THR A 99 -4.34 -25.65 -2.39
C THR A 99 -3.50 -24.47 -1.91
N ILE A 100 -4.08 -23.53 -1.20
CA ILE A 100 -3.38 -22.39 -0.62
C ILE A 100 -2.85 -22.79 0.76
N SER A 101 -1.54 -22.76 0.96
CA SER A 101 -0.94 -23.09 2.26
C SER A 101 -1.30 -22.09 3.34
N ASP A 102 -1.37 -22.54 4.61
CA ASP A 102 -1.63 -21.68 5.77
C ASP A 102 -0.66 -20.49 5.82
N ALA A 103 0.62 -20.74 5.60
CA ALA A 103 1.63 -19.67 5.55
C ALA A 103 1.33 -18.60 4.48
N ALA A 104 0.74 -18.96 3.34
CA ALA A 104 0.34 -18.00 2.32
C ALA A 104 -0.95 -17.25 2.72
N VAL A 105 -1.82 -17.87 3.50
CA VAL A 105 -2.99 -17.22 4.11
C VAL A 105 -2.54 -16.19 5.14
N ASP A 106 -1.69 -16.61 6.08
CA ASP A 106 -1.16 -15.76 7.16
C ASP A 106 -0.42 -14.54 6.59
N SER A 107 0.54 -14.78 5.67
CA SER A 107 1.29 -13.69 5.02
C SER A 107 0.38 -12.69 4.30
N LYS A 108 -0.73 -13.14 3.74
CA LYS A 108 -1.69 -12.28 3.05
C LYS A 108 -2.47 -11.40 4.04
N ILE A 109 -2.89 -11.97 5.17
CA ILE A 109 -3.58 -11.23 6.24
C ILE A 109 -2.60 -10.25 6.88
N ASP A 110 -1.39 -10.71 7.19
CA ASP A 110 -0.37 -9.88 7.81
C ASP A 110 0.00 -8.67 6.93
N LEU A 111 0.26 -8.88 5.64
CA LEU A 111 0.63 -7.76 4.77
C LEU A 111 -0.57 -6.85 4.46
N ASN A 112 -1.69 -7.44 3.99
CA ASN A 112 -2.81 -6.64 3.46
C ASN A 112 -3.62 -5.96 4.57
N CYS A 113 -3.61 -6.49 5.80
CA CYS A 113 -4.39 -5.96 6.92
C CYS A 113 -3.49 -5.38 8.00
N ARG A 114 -2.68 -6.20 8.70
CA ARG A 114 -1.86 -5.78 9.83
C ARG A 114 -0.83 -4.74 9.39
N GLY A 115 -0.01 -5.01 8.38
CA GLY A 115 1.01 -4.10 7.89
C GLY A 115 0.44 -2.75 7.43
N LEU A 116 -0.73 -2.76 6.77
CA LEU A 116 -1.43 -1.53 6.39
C LEU A 116 -1.86 -0.71 7.62
N VAL A 117 -2.42 -1.36 8.65
CA VAL A 117 -2.82 -0.68 9.90
C VAL A 117 -1.59 -0.15 10.63
N ASP A 118 -0.53 -0.94 10.71
CA ASP A 118 0.71 -0.55 11.39
C ASP A 118 1.39 0.66 10.73
N MET A 119 1.47 0.69 9.41
CA MET A 119 1.96 1.85 8.67
C MET A 119 1.09 3.08 8.85
N THR A 120 -0.24 2.90 8.87
CA THR A 120 -1.17 4.00 9.12
C THR A 120 -0.97 4.58 10.52
N ARG A 121 -0.86 3.72 11.54
CA ARG A 121 -0.63 4.13 12.92
C ARG A 121 0.76 4.73 13.14
N ALA A 122 1.76 4.31 12.36
CA ALA A 122 3.10 4.89 12.42
C ALA A 122 3.13 6.31 11.85
N ALA A 123 2.46 6.54 10.72
CA ALA A 123 2.49 7.83 10.01
C ALA A 123 1.51 8.88 10.59
N LEU A 124 0.36 8.45 11.10
CA LEU A 124 -0.72 9.35 11.53
C LEU A 124 -0.33 10.43 12.56
N PRO A 125 0.54 10.17 13.57
CA PRO A 125 0.99 11.19 14.50
C PRO A 125 1.74 12.36 13.86
N TYR A 126 2.30 12.16 12.66
CA TYR A 126 3.07 13.14 11.89
C TYR A 126 2.25 13.81 10.78
N MET A 127 0.95 13.55 10.74
CA MET A 127 0.01 14.11 9.77
C MET A 127 -0.77 15.26 10.37
N GLU A 128 -1.07 16.24 9.55
CA GLU A 128 -1.83 17.44 9.97
C GLU A 128 -2.87 17.84 8.90
N ARG A 129 -3.55 18.96 9.14
CA ARG A 129 -4.51 19.49 8.18
C ARG A 129 -3.93 19.59 6.76
N GLY A 130 -4.64 18.99 5.80
CA GLY A 130 -4.25 18.89 4.40
C GLY A 130 -3.54 17.58 4.05
N SER A 131 -3.11 16.77 5.03
CA SER A 131 -2.53 15.46 4.78
C SER A 131 -3.56 14.45 4.26
N ARG A 132 -3.10 13.48 3.48
CA ARG A 132 -3.96 12.50 2.82
C ARG A 132 -3.46 11.07 3.01
N ILE A 133 -4.40 10.18 3.32
CA ILE A 133 -4.16 8.73 3.40
C ILE A 133 -4.89 8.08 2.23
N ILE A 134 -4.17 7.30 1.44
CA ILE A 134 -4.72 6.48 0.36
C ILE A 134 -4.46 5.01 0.70
N GLN A 135 -5.55 4.25 0.84
CA GLN A 135 -5.51 2.82 1.13
C GLN A 135 -5.93 2.05 -0.12
N VAL A 136 -5.03 1.26 -0.68
CA VAL A 136 -5.34 0.48 -1.89
C VAL A 136 -6.12 -0.78 -1.50
N ALA A 137 -7.45 -0.67 -1.60
CA ALA A 137 -8.39 -1.78 -1.49
C ALA A 137 -8.47 -2.55 -2.83
N SER A 138 -9.65 -2.87 -3.30
CA SER A 138 -9.95 -3.51 -4.60
C SER A 138 -11.46 -3.51 -4.83
N ALA A 139 -11.92 -3.64 -6.07
CA ALA A 139 -13.30 -4.00 -6.39
C ALA A 139 -13.72 -5.34 -5.73
N ALA A 140 -12.76 -6.23 -5.47
CA ALA A 140 -12.95 -7.46 -4.69
C ALA A 140 -13.48 -7.21 -3.25
N ALA A 141 -13.40 -5.98 -2.75
CA ALA A 141 -13.93 -5.62 -1.44
C ALA A 141 -15.47 -5.65 -1.36
N PHE A 142 -16.14 -5.60 -2.50
CA PHE A 142 -17.61 -5.48 -2.58
C PHE A 142 -18.32 -6.80 -2.90
N THR A 143 -17.57 -7.83 -3.29
CA THR A 143 -18.16 -9.09 -3.77
C THR A 143 -17.35 -10.29 -3.27
N PRO A 144 -18.00 -11.36 -2.77
CA PRO A 144 -17.31 -12.61 -2.49
C PRO A 144 -16.73 -13.18 -3.79
N LEU A 145 -15.43 -13.52 -3.77
CA LEU A 145 -14.75 -14.10 -4.92
C LEU A 145 -14.32 -15.53 -4.60
N PRO A 146 -14.95 -16.57 -5.17
CA PRO A 146 -14.42 -17.93 -5.14
C PRO A 146 -12.99 -17.96 -5.67
N HIS A 147 -12.15 -18.84 -5.16
CA HIS A 147 -10.72 -18.97 -5.45
C HIS A 147 -9.84 -17.77 -5.07
N MET A 148 -10.45 -16.70 -4.51
CA MET A 148 -9.78 -15.52 -3.94
C MET A 148 -10.36 -15.12 -2.58
N ASN A 149 -10.93 -16.05 -1.84
CA ASN A 149 -11.70 -15.81 -0.63
C ASN A 149 -10.95 -14.92 0.39
N VAL A 150 -9.74 -15.30 0.79
CA VAL A 150 -8.94 -14.54 1.76
C VAL A 150 -8.55 -13.17 1.20
N TYR A 151 -8.17 -13.09 -0.08
CA TYR A 151 -7.84 -11.79 -0.69
C TYR A 151 -9.04 -10.83 -0.66
N ALA A 152 -10.21 -11.28 -1.12
CA ALA A 152 -11.43 -10.47 -1.09
C ALA A 152 -11.77 -10.01 0.33
N ALA A 153 -11.65 -10.92 1.30
CA ALA A 153 -11.87 -10.61 2.72
C ALA A 153 -10.88 -9.56 3.23
N THR A 154 -9.57 -9.65 2.90
CA THR A 154 -8.60 -8.62 3.30
C THR A 154 -8.89 -7.27 2.65
N LYS A 155 -9.38 -7.25 1.40
CA LYS A 155 -9.73 -5.98 0.73
C LYS A 155 -11.03 -5.37 1.26
N SER A 156 -11.98 -6.20 1.71
CA SER A 156 -13.15 -5.74 2.47
C SER A 156 -12.73 -5.12 3.82
N PHE A 157 -11.79 -5.75 4.53
CA PHE A 157 -11.20 -5.17 5.74
C PHE A 157 -10.62 -3.78 5.47
N VAL A 158 -9.79 -3.63 4.43
CA VAL A 158 -9.19 -2.33 4.06
C VAL A 158 -10.25 -1.27 3.78
N LEU A 159 -11.30 -1.63 3.02
CA LEU A 159 -12.40 -0.71 2.71
C LEU A 159 -13.11 -0.23 3.99
N HIS A 160 -13.49 -1.15 4.87
CA HIS A 160 -14.20 -0.82 6.11
C HIS A 160 -13.32 -0.06 7.09
N TYR A 161 -12.06 -0.48 7.27
CA TYR A 161 -11.08 0.22 8.10
C TYR A 161 -10.91 1.68 7.63
N THR A 162 -10.73 1.89 6.32
CA THR A 162 -10.55 3.24 5.76
C THR A 162 -11.77 4.11 5.97
N ARG A 163 -12.97 3.56 5.80
CA ARG A 163 -14.23 4.31 6.00
C ARG A 163 -14.42 4.72 7.45
N ALA A 164 -14.12 3.83 8.40
CA ALA A 164 -14.16 4.13 9.83
C ALA A 164 -13.12 5.21 10.19
N LEU A 165 -11.87 5.03 9.77
CA LEU A 165 -10.78 5.98 9.99
C LEU A 165 -11.13 7.38 9.45
N ARG A 166 -11.76 7.46 8.28
CA ARG A 166 -12.22 8.75 7.72
C ARG A 166 -13.18 9.48 8.64
N TRP A 167 -14.07 8.74 9.31
CA TRP A 167 -15.00 9.32 10.31
C TRP A 167 -14.25 9.79 11.56
N GLU A 168 -13.32 9.00 12.06
CA GLU A 168 -12.50 9.34 13.23
C GLU A 168 -11.65 10.59 12.99
N LEU A 169 -11.20 10.79 11.74
CA LEU A 169 -10.41 11.96 11.33
C LEU A 169 -11.27 13.19 10.98
N HIS A 170 -12.61 13.11 11.14
CA HIS A 170 -13.48 14.24 10.86
C HIS A 170 -13.10 15.45 11.73
N GLY A 171 -13.01 16.63 11.12
CA GLY A 171 -12.63 17.88 11.80
C GLY A 171 -11.13 18.13 11.92
N THR A 172 -10.27 17.11 11.79
CA THR A 172 -8.79 17.28 11.82
C THR A 172 -8.24 17.94 10.56
N GLY A 173 -8.95 17.77 9.44
CA GLY A 173 -8.49 18.19 8.10
C GLY A 173 -7.61 17.17 7.41
N ILE A 174 -7.36 15.99 8.02
CA ILE A 174 -6.75 14.82 7.39
C ILE A 174 -7.83 14.03 6.65
N THR A 175 -7.54 13.53 5.46
CA THR A 175 -8.49 12.69 4.70
C THR A 175 -7.99 11.28 4.53
N ALA A 176 -8.90 10.30 4.61
CA ALA A 176 -8.62 8.90 4.29
C ALA A 176 -9.52 8.45 3.15
N THR A 177 -8.92 7.82 2.12
CA THR A 177 -9.61 7.37 0.91
C THR A 177 -9.26 5.92 0.62
N ALA A 178 -10.26 5.07 0.43
CA ALA A 178 -10.09 3.73 -0.09
C ALA A 178 -10.16 3.78 -1.63
N LEU A 179 -9.05 3.42 -2.28
CA LEU A 179 -9.01 3.23 -3.72
C LEU A 179 -9.38 1.77 -4.02
N CYS A 180 -10.41 1.56 -4.82
CA CYS A 180 -10.94 0.23 -5.13
C CYS A 180 -10.80 -0.07 -6.63
N PRO A 181 -9.57 -0.28 -7.14
CA PRO A 181 -9.38 -0.57 -8.55
C PRO A 181 -10.01 -1.93 -8.92
N THR A 182 -10.41 -2.05 -10.18
CA THR A 182 -10.73 -3.33 -10.82
C THR A 182 -9.41 -4.02 -11.20
N TRP A 183 -9.40 -4.77 -12.29
CA TRP A 183 -8.18 -5.43 -12.75
C TRP A 183 -7.23 -4.40 -13.37
N VAL A 184 -6.05 -4.23 -12.79
CA VAL A 184 -5.03 -3.31 -13.28
C VAL A 184 -3.85 -4.13 -13.80
N LYS A 185 -3.41 -3.86 -15.02
CA LYS A 185 -2.26 -4.53 -15.65
C LYS A 185 -0.97 -4.14 -14.91
N THR A 186 -0.62 -4.94 -13.91
CA THR A 186 0.59 -4.78 -13.08
C THR A 186 1.28 -6.12 -12.93
N GLY A 187 2.43 -6.16 -12.26
CA GLY A 187 3.07 -7.43 -11.87
C GLY A 187 2.26 -8.28 -10.88
N PHE A 188 1.11 -7.79 -10.39
CA PHE A 188 0.23 -8.50 -9.47
C PHE A 188 -0.21 -9.86 -10.01
N GLU A 189 -0.51 -9.98 -11.30
CA GLU A 189 -0.90 -11.25 -11.93
C GLU A 189 0.17 -12.34 -11.79
N LYS A 190 1.44 -11.97 -11.96
CA LYS A 190 2.55 -12.93 -11.86
C LYS A 190 2.66 -13.55 -10.47
N VAL A 191 2.27 -12.79 -9.44
CA VAL A 191 2.27 -13.26 -8.05
C VAL A 191 0.97 -13.97 -7.70
N ALA A 192 -0.14 -13.56 -8.30
CA ALA A 192 -1.47 -14.08 -7.99
C ALA A 192 -1.75 -15.44 -8.64
N ARG A 193 -1.20 -15.72 -9.84
CA ARG A 193 -1.45 -16.98 -10.56
C ARG A 193 -0.79 -18.17 -9.88
N PRO A 194 -1.48 -19.32 -9.73
CA PRO A 194 -0.85 -20.57 -9.27
C PRO A 194 0.19 -21.06 -10.29
N SER A 195 1.24 -21.71 -9.82
CA SER A 195 2.29 -22.33 -10.66
C SER A 195 1.81 -23.58 -11.41
N GLY A 196 0.52 -23.70 -11.73
CA GLY A 196 -0.05 -24.90 -12.37
C GLY A 196 -1.51 -24.67 -12.78
N GLY A 197 -1.77 -23.87 -13.82
CA GLY A 197 -3.02 -23.88 -14.60
C GLY A 197 -4.32 -23.81 -13.79
N GLY A 198 -4.50 -22.80 -12.96
CA GLY A 198 -5.79 -22.56 -12.26
C GLY A 198 -6.71 -21.64 -13.08
N HIS A 199 -8.01 -21.67 -12.75
CA HIS A 199 -9.06 -20.92 -13.42
C HIS A 199 -8.71 -19.44 -13.61
N ASP A 200 -8.75 -18.96 -14.85
CA ASP A 200 -8.53 -17.56 -15.20
C ASP A 200 -9.82 -16.78 -14.91
N VAL A 201 -9.82 -16.02 -13.83
CA VAL A 201 -10.92 -15.10 -13.49
C VAL A 201 -10.71 -13.68 -14.05
N GLY A 202 -9.60 -13.44 -14.76
CA GLY A 202 -9.27 -12.14 -15.35
C GLY A 202 -10.28 -11.63 -16.37
N HIS A 203 -11.01 -12.52 -17.01
CA HIS A 203 -12.04 -12.17 -18.00
C HIS A 203 -13.33 -11.59 -17.39
N LEU A 204 -13.52 -11.68 -16.08
CA LEU A 204 -14.75 -11.21 -15.44
C LEU A 204 -14.74 -9.71 -15.08
N LEU A 205 -13.60 -9.03 -15.09
CA LEU A 205 -13.49 -7.68 -14.50
C LEU A 205 -12.87 -6.60 -15.41
N GLY A 206 -12.54 -6.86 -16.66
CA GLY A 206 -11.92 -5.87 -17.58
C GLY A 206 -10.54 -5.35 -17.10
N GLU A 207 -9.56 -5.33 -17.99
CA GLU A 207 -8.18 -4.89 -17.69
C GLU A 207 -8.08 -3.36 -17.73
N GLN A 208 -7.44 -2.75 -16.70
CA GLN A 208 -7.09 -1.33 -16.68
C GLN A 208 -5.57 -1.16 -16.62
N THR A 209 -5.03 -0.15 -17.30
CA THR A 209 -3.63 0.26 -17.13
C THR A 209 -3.53 1.26 -15.99
N PRO A 210 -2.45 1.22 -15.19
CA PRO A 210 -2.20 2.27 -14.21
C PRO A 210 -1.89 3.57 -14.96
N GLN A 211 -2.69 4.58 -14.77
CA GLN A 211 -2.48 5.96 -15.20
C GLN A 211 -2.80 6.91 -14.08
#